data_33cfae6b48ec723e50c71dd9b2ce7969
#
_entry.id   33cfae6b48ec723e50c71dd9b2ce7969
#
_cell.length_a   1.000
_cell.length_b   1.000
_cell.length_c   1.000
_cell.angle_alpha   90.00
_cell.angle_beta   90.00
_cell.angle_gamma   90.00
#
_symmetry.space_group_name_H-M   'P 1'
#
loop_
_entity.id
_entity.type
_entity.pdbx_description
1 polymer ?
#
loop_
_entity_poly.entity_id
_entity_poly.type
_entity_poly.pdbx_seq_one_letter_code
_entity_poly.pdbx_strand_id
1 'polypeptide(L)'
;MIGIDNRTTMDMDTTIKGVPLKAEVIRNIVSEIINVEVDDGIEFEITDISHIREEDEYENFRVHLIANFGGIKNDMKIDITTGDAITPKEIEYLYPCMFQEESLRVLAYPLETILAEKYESVIKRNILTTRMRDFYDLYNLYNLRKEDINFNILKQAIISTATRRESLPIMKQVIEIIEDIKDDDYLKELWKVYLSDNSYVGDLNFLETVKVVEIIADSIDL
;
A
#
# COMPACT_ATOMS: atom_id res chain seq x y z
N MET A 1 9.35 -6.48 -0.80
CA MET A 1 10.02 -5.48 0.03
C MET A 1 10.10 -5.86 1.51
N ILE A 2 9.05 -6.30 2.15
CA ILE A 2 9.06 -6.72 3.57
C ILE A 2 9.41 -8.20 3.71
N GLY A 3 9.12 -9.01 2.71
CA GLY A 3 9.26 -10.47 2.73
C GLY A 3 8.03 -11.17 3.33
N ILE A 4 7.80 -12.41 2.90
CA ILE A 4 6.61 -13.19 3.26
C ILE A 4 6.56 -13.54 4.76
N ASP A 5 7.74 -13.66 5.40
CA ASP A 5 7.85 -13.98 6.83
C ASP A 5 7.38 -12.83 7.73
N ASN A 6 7.36 -11.59 7.20
CA ASN A 6 6.97 -10.42 7.96
C ASN A 6 5.53 -9.99 7.69
N ARG A 7 4.97 -10.34 6.55
CA ARG A 7 3.58 -10.03 6.19
C ARG A 7 3.16 -10.74 4.92
N THR A 8 1.93 -11.25 4.92
CA THR A 8 1.24 -11.70 3.71
C THR A 8 0.27 -10.64 3.21
N THR A 9 0.10 -10.54 1.89
CA THR A 9 -0.94 -9.73 1.25
C THR A 9 -1.73 -10.60 0.29
N MET A 10 -3.03 -10.37 0.20
CA MET A 10 -3.92 -11.06 -0.74
C MET A 10 -4.39 -10.15 -1.88
N ASP A 11 -4.07 -8.86 -1.78
CA ASP A 11 -4.49 -7.85 -2.75
C ASP A 11 -3.25 -7.36 -3.52
N MET A 12 -3.42 -7.12 -4.81
CA MET A 12 -2.42 -6.51 -5.66
C MET A 12 -2.85 -5.07 -5.95
N ASP A 13 -2.05 -4.10 -5.52
CA ASP A 13 -2.26 -2.68 -5.82
C ASP A 13 -1.43 -2.29 -7.05
N THR A 14 -2.06 -1.70 -8.05
CA THR A 14 -1.42 -1.30 -9.30
C THR A 14 -1.85 0.09 -9.74
N THR A 15 -0.95 0.81 -10.41
CA THR A 15 -1.26 2.11 -11.02
C THR A 15 -0.99 2.08 -12.51
N ILE A 16 -1.98 2.48 -13.30
CA ILE A 16 -1.86 2.60 -14.74
C ILE A 16 -1.57 4.07 -15.10
N LYS A 17 -0.60 4.28 -15.97
CA LYS A 17 -0.23 5.59 -16.51
C LYS A 17 -0.57 5.71 -17.99
N GLY A 18 -1.07 6.87 -18.41
CA GLY A 18 -1.22 7.22 -19.82
C GLY A 18 -2.40 6.56 -20.54
N VAL A 19 -3.27 5.86 -19.80
CA VAL A 19 -4.46 5.21 -20.36
C VAL A 19 -5.70 5.71 -19.62
N PRO A 20 -6.80 6.05 -20.31
CA PRO A 20 -8.06 6.40 -19.65
C PRO A 20 -8.58 5.21 -18.84
N LEU A 21 -8.88 5.42 -17.57
CA LEU A 21 -9.38 4.36 -16.70
C LEU A 21 -10.90 4.23 -16.91
N LYS A 22 -11.30 3.24 -17.70
CA LYS A 22 -12.70 2.84 -17.88
C LYS A 22 -12.82 1.35 -17.68
N ALA A 23 -13.92 0.88 -17.12
CA ALA A 23 -14.15 -0.53 -16.83
C ALA A 23 -13.91 -1.44 -18.05
N GLU A 24 -14.30 -1.00 -19.23
CA GLU A 24 -14.09 -1.73 -20.49
C GLU A 24 -12.59 -1.84 -20.87
N VAL A 25 -11.85 -0.74 -20.70
CA VAL A 25 -10.40 -0.69 -20.97
C VAL A 25 -9.67 -1.60 -20.00
N ILE A 26 -10.02 -1.55 -18.71
CA ILE A 26 -9.45 -2.42 -17.69
C ILE A 26 -9.73 -3.87 -17.99
N ARG A 27 -10.99 -4.20 -18.34
CA ARG A 27 -11.36 -5.57 -18.72
C ARG A 27 -10.49 -6.09 -19.85
N ASN A 28 -10.28 -5.30 -20.90
CA ASN A 28 -9.45 -5.68 -22.04
C ASN A 28 -8.01 -5.91 -21.62
N ILE A 29 -7.40 -4.97 -20.86
CA ILE A 29 -6.02 -5.10 -20.38
C ILE A 29 -5.86 -6.35 -19.51
N VAL A 30 -6.74 -6.56 -18.53
CA VAL A 30 -6.66 -7.71 -17.63
C VAL A 30 -6.92 -9.01 -18.40
N SER A 31 -7.86 -8.99 -19.38
CA SER A 31 -8.09 -10.16 -20.25
C SER A 31 -6.86 -10.52 -21.08
N GLU A 32 -6.15 -9.54 -21.63
CA GLU A 32 -4.89 -9.79 -22.34
C GLU A 32 -3.83 -10.41 -21.41
N ILE A 33 -3.72 -9.92 -20.17
CA ILE A 33 -2.74 -10.42 -19.20
C ILE A 33 -3.05 -11.87 -18.80
N ILE A 34 -4.29 -12.18 -18.44
CA ILE A 34 -4.66 -13.53 -17.97
C ILE A 34 -4.67 -14.59 -19.07
N ASN A 35 -4.70 -14.15 -20.34
CA ASN A 35 -4.62 -15.04 -21.50
C ASN A 35 -3.17 -15.26 -22.00
N VAL A 36 -2.17 -14.68 -21.33
CA VAL A 36 -0.77 -15.02 -21.61
C VAL A 36 -0.55 -16.49 -21.25
N GLU A 37 -0.13 -17.28 -22.23
CA GLU A 37 0.17 -18.70 -22.01
C GLU A 37 1.39 -18.85 -21.10
N VAL A 38 1.15 -19.40 -19.91
CA VAL A 38 2.18 -19.79 -18.93
C VAL A 38 1.93 -21.26 -18.60
N ASP A 39 2.97 -22.08 -18.73
CA ASP A 39 2.87 -23.54 -18.49
C ASP A 39 2.96 -23.84 -16.98
N ASP A 40 2.03 -23.26 -16.21
CA ASP A 40 1.92 -23.45 -14.75
C ASP A 40 0.63 -24.16 -14.33
N GLY A 41 -0.26 -24.42 -15.29
CA GLY A 41 -1.55 -25.08 -15.06
C GLY A 41 -2.56 -24.23 -14.30
N ILE A 42 -2.34 -22.91 -14.21
CA ILE A 42 -3.26 -21.96 -13.56
C ILE A 42 -4.11 -21.27 -14.64
N GLU A 43 -5.42 -21.30 -14.47
CA GLU A 43 -6.37 -20.57 -15.30
C GLU A 43 -7.02 -19.44 -14.47
N PHE A 44 -7.15 -18.25 -15.07
CA PHE A 44 -7.76 -17.10 -14.43
C PHE A 44 -9.09 -16.74 -15.09
N GLU A 45 -10.07 -16.37 -14.29
CA GLU A 45 -11.39 -15.90 -14.73
C GLU A 45 -11.70 -14.54 -14.08
N ILE A 46 -12.08 -13.53 -14.88
CA ILE A 46 -12.59 -12.26 -14.37
C ILE A 46 -14.05 -12.45 -13.96
N THR A 47 -14.34 -12.29 -12.68
CA THR A 47 -15.72 -12.44 -12.15
C THR A 47 -16.45 -11.11 -12.05
N ASP A 48 -15.75 -10.01 -11.67
CA ASP A 48 -16.35 -8.70 -11.54
C ASP A 48 -15.31 -7.58 -11.75
N ILE A 49 -15.79 -6.40 -12.15
CA ILE A 49 -15.04 -5.15 -12.18
C ILE A 49 -15.93 -4.06 -11.63
N SER A 50 -15.58 -3.54 -10.46
CA SER A 50 -16.34 -2.52 -9.74
C SER A 50 -15.47 -1.34 -9.35
N HIS A 51 -16.09 -0.18 -9.11
CA HIS A 51 -15.40 0.96 -8.52
C HIS A 51 -15.05 0.66 -7.06
N ILE A 52 -13.86 1.05 -6.62
CA ILE A 52 -13.46 0.89 -5.20
C ILE A 52 -14.23 1.90 -4.34
N ARG A 53 -14.41 3.12 -4.85
CA ARG A 53 -15.20 4.19 -4.22
C ARG A 53 -15.82 5.05 -5.31
N GLU A 54 -17.12 5.25 -5.25
CA GLU A 54 -17.86 6.11 -6.19
C GLU A 54 -17.60 7.61 -5.94
N GLU A 55 -17.17 7.98 -4.74
CA GLU A 55 -16.98 9.37 -4.31
C GLU A 55 -15.57 9.91 -4.53
N ASP A 56 -14.61 9.06 -4.95
CA ASP A 56 -13.25 9.51 -5.21
C ASP A 56 -13.20 10.31 -6.51
N GLU A 57 -12.52 11.44 -6.50
CA GLU A 57 -12.28 12.31 -7.64
C GLU A 57 -11.50 11.63 -8.78
N TYR A 58 -10.97 10.44 -8.51
CA TYR A 58 -10.17 9.62 -9.43
C TYR A 58 -10.83 8.26 -9.62
N GLU A 59 -10.94 7.87 -10.89
CA GLU A 59 -11.40 6.53 -11.24
C GLU A 59 -10.44 5.49 -10.68
N ASN A 60 -10.98 4.60 -9.85
CA ASN A 60 -10.30 3.47 -9.26
C ASN A 60 -11.19 2.24 -9.39
N PHE A 61 -10.60 1.13 -9.78
CA PHE A 61 -11.35 -0.10 -10.02
C PHE A 61 -10.75 -1.27 -9.26
N ARG A 62 -11.62 -2.13 -8.78
CA ARG A 62 -11.27 -3.44 -8.27
C ARG A 62 -11.69 -4.51 -9.27
N VAL A 63 -10.73 -5.30 -9.70
CA VAL A 63 -10.96 -6.48 -10.53
C VAL A 63 -10.96 -7.70 -9.62
N HIS A 64 -12.05 -8.45 -9.65
CA HIS A 64 -12.16 -9.74 -8.97
C HIS A 64 -11.83 -10.84 -9.96
N LEU A 65 -10.92 -11.72 -9.56
CA LEU A 65 -10.46 -12.87 -10.33
C LEU A 65 -10.64 -14.14 -9.53
N ILE A 66 -10.87 -15.24 -10.22
CA ILE A 66 -10.71 -16.59 -9.68
C ILE A 66 -9.51 -17.23 -10.36
N ALA A 67 -8.54 -17.69 -9.57
CA ALA A 67 -7.47 -18.55 -10.03
C ALA A 67 -7.87 -20.01 -9.82
N ASN A 68 -7.86 -20.81 -10.89
CA ASN A 68 -8.13 -22.24 -10.87
C ASN A 68 -6.84 -23.02 -11.07
N PHE A 69 -6.57 -23.97 -10.17
CA PHE A 69 -5.45 -24.90 -10.29
C PHE A 69 -5.88 -26.30 -9.87
N GLY A 70 -5.97 -27.24 -10.82
CA GLY A 70 -6.30 -28.63 -10.53
C GLY A 70 -7.60 -28.83 -9.74
N GLY A 71 -8.60 -27.96 -9.91
CA GLY A 71 -9.87 -27.96 -9.17
C GLY A 71 -9.90 -27.16 -7.88
N ILE A 72 -8.77 -26.59 -7.46
CA ILE A 72 -8.69 -25.63 -6.35
C ILE A 72 -9.01 -24.24 -6.93
N LYS A 73 -9.91 -23.52 -6.29
CA LYS A 73 -10.29 -22.15 -6.62
C LYS A 73 -9.81 -21.19 -5.55
N ASN A 74 -9.16 -20.12 -5.97
CA ASN A 74 -8.72 -19.05 -5.07
C ASN A 74 -9.20 -17.69 -5.59
N ASP A 75 -9.86 -16.93 -4.70
CA ASP A 75 -10.29 -15.57 -5.00
C ASP A 75 -9.11 -14.61 -4.92
N MET A 76 -8.96 -13.77 -5.93
CA MET A 76 -7.93 -12.74 -6.01
C MET A 76 -8.54 -11.39 -6.33
N LYS A 77 -7.85 -10.32 -5.90
CA LYS A 77 -8.25 -8.94 -6.18
C LYS A 77 -7.07 -8.14 -6.69
N ILE A 78 -7.34 -7.33 -7.72
CA ILE A 78 -6.40 -6.33 -8.24
C ILE A 78 -7.07 -4.97 -8.11
N ASP A 79 -6.49 -4.09 -7.32
CA ASP A 79 -6.89 -2.70 -7.22
C ASP A 79 -6.09 -1.90 -8.25
N ILE A 80 -6.79 -1.24 -9.14
CA ILE A 80 -6.22 -0.48 -10.26
C ILE A 80 -6.59 0.99 -10.08
N THR A 81 -5.57 1.83 -9.92
CA THR A 81 -5.71 3.28 -9.76
C THR A 81 -5.06 4.04 -10.91
N THR A 82 -5.34 5.33 -11.01
CA THR A 82 -4.61 6.26 -11.87
C THR A 82 -4.21 7.50 -11.11
N GLY A 83 -3.13 8.11 -11.57
CA GLY A 83 -2.74 9.44 -11.13
C GLY A 83 -2.10 9.52 -9.77
N ASP A 84 -1.68 8.40 -9.19
CA ASP A 84 -0.90 8.41 -7.96
C ASP A 84 0.40 9.19 -8.14
N ALA A 85 0.75 9.95 -7.10
CA ALA A 85 1.98 10.73 -7.10
C ALA A 85 3.18 9.82 -6.80
N ILE A 86 3.87 9.36 -7.85
CA ILE A 86 5.07 8.54 -7.71
C ILE A 86 6.31 9.44 -7.70
N THR A 87 7.05 9.47 -6.61
CA THR A 87 8.18 10.37 -6.38
C THR A 87 9.46 9.59 -6.08
N PRO A 88 10.56 9.84 -6.80
CA PRO A 88 10.69 10.74 -7.97
C PRO A 88 10.07 10.16 -9.25
N LYS A 89 10.05 8.84 -9.40
CA LYS A 89 9.42 8.06 -10.47
C LYS A 89 9.44 6.58 -10.11
N GLU A 90 8.70 5.75 -10.83
CA GLU A 90 8.77 4.29 -10.73
C GLU A 90 10.19 3.76 -10.90
N ILE A 91 10.48 2.66 -10.21
CA ILE A 91 11.76 1.95 -10.27
C ILE A 91 11.58 0.56 -10.88
N GLU A 92 12.61 0.06 -11.54
CA GLU A 92 12.69 -1.37 -11.86
C GLU A 92 13.02 -2.14 -10.57
N TYR A 93 12.19 -3.11 -10.25
CA TYR A 93 12.35 -3.98 -9.10
C TYR A 93 12.43 -5.44 -9.54
N LEU A 94 13.43 -6.16 -9.05
CA LEU A 94 13.54 -7.59 -9.25
C LEU A 94 12.72 -8.30 -8.17
N TYR A 95 11.51 -8.73 -8.55
CA TYR A 95 10.61 -9.44 -7.66
C TYR A 95 11.06 -10.90 -7.53
N PRO A 96 11.47 -11.36 -6.33
CA PRO A 96 11.89 -12.74 -6.14
C PRO A 96 10.66 -13.65 -6.22
N CYS A 97 10.68 -14.61 -7.13
CA CYS A 97 9.63 -15.61 -7.23
C CYS A 97 9.77 -16.65 -6.11
N MET A 98 8.63 -17.09 -5.55
CA MET A 98 8.64 -18.01 -4.41
C MET A 98 9.10 -19.43 -4.78
N PHE A 99 8.82 -19.88 -6.01
CA PHE A 99 9.06 -21.25 -6.45
C PHE A 99 10.02 -21.37 -7.64
N GLN A 100 10.66 -20.26 -8.02
CA GLN A 100 11.60 -20.20 -9.13
C GLN A 100 12.86 -19.48 -8.69
N GLU A 101 14.03 -19.89 -9.21
CA GLU A 101 15.30 -19.20 -8.93
C GLU A 101 15.37 -17.82 -9.64
N GLU A 102 14.57 -17.64 -10.68
CA GLU A 102 14.53 -16.41 -11.46
C GLU A 102 13.66 -15.35 -10.77
N SER A 103 14.09 -14.10 -10.85
CA SER A 103 13.32 -12.95 -10.40
C SER A 103 12.60 -12.29 -11.57
N LEU A 104 11.37 -11.86 -11.36
CA LEU A 104 10.60 -11.08 -12.33
C LEU A 104 11.00 -9.60 -12.25
N ARG A 105 11.27 -9.00 -13.42
CA ARG A 105 11.47 -7.55 -13.50
C ARG A 105 10.13 -6.86 -13.60
N VAL A 106 9.79 -6.08 -12.59
CA VAL A 106 8.53 -5.32 -12.50
C VAL A 106 8.80 -3.84 -12.28
N LEU A 107 7.89 -2.98 -12.69
CA LEU A 107 7.89 -1.58 -12.26
C LEU A 107 7.22 -1.49 -10.89
N ALA A 108 7.86 -0.80 -9.96
CA ALA A 108 7.38 -0.66 -8.60
C ALA A 108 7.50 0.79 -8.10
N TYR A 109 6.76 1.11 -7.06
CA TYR A 109 6.93 2.37 -6.36
C TYR A 109 8.26 2.39 -5.61
N PRO A 110 8.98 3.54 -5.61
CA PRO A 110 10.08 3.77 -4.68
C PRO A 110 9.63 3.61 -3.23
N LEU A 111 10.58 3.28 -2.36
CA LEU A 111 10.33 3.14 -0.93
C LEU A 111 9.71 4.41 -0.34
N GLU A 112 10.19 5.57 -0.75
CA GLU A 112 9.71 6.86 -0.28
C GLU A 112 8.26 7.14 -0.68
N THR A 113 7.82 6.71 -1.87
CA THR A 113 6.42 6.81 -2.27
C THR A 113 5.53 5.93 -1.38
N ILE A 114 5.93 4.69 -1.12
CA ILE A 114 5.18 3.77 -0.25
C ILE A 114 5.07 4.32 1.16
N LEU A 115 6.18 4.82 1.72
CA LEU A 115 6.19 5.44 3.05
C LEU A 115 5.31 6.69 3.09
N ALA A 116 5.37 7.53 2.05
CA ALA A 116 4.58 8.76 1.96
C ALA A 116 3.07 8.49 1.94
N GLU A 117 2.61 7.48 1.20
CA GLU A 117 1.19 7.13 1.13
C GLU A 117 0.66 6.63 2.48
N LYS A 118 1.45 5.79 3.17
CA LYS A 118 1.07 5.29 4.49
C LYS A 118 1.12 6.37 5.55
N TYR A 119 2.14 7.21 5.54
CA TYR A 119 2.28 8.35 6.41
C TYR A 119 1.11 9.34 6.25
N GLU A 120 0.79 9.71 5.01
CA GLU A 120 -0.34 10.57 4.68
C GLU A 120 -1.66 9.95 5.17
N SER A 121 -1.86 8.66 4.96
CA SER A 121 -3.07 7.95 5.41
C SER A 121 -3.23 8.00 6.93
N VAL A 122 -2.14 7.82 7.69
CA VAL A 122 -2.15 7.89 9.16
C VAL A 122 -2.50 9.31 9.62
N ILE A 123 -1.81 10.32 9.10
CA ILE A 123 -2.00 11.71 9.53
C ILE A 123 -3.39 12.24 9.12
N LYS A 124 -3.80 12.02 7.87
CA LYS A 124 -5.12 12.50 7.37
C LYS A 124 -6.29 11.91 8.15
N ARG A 125 -6.21 10.64 8.55
CA ARG A 125 -7.29 9.94 9.27
C ARG A 125 -7.27 10.20 10.76
N ASN A 126 -6.12 10.56 11.32
CA ASN A 126 -5.97 10.86 12.74
C ASN A 126 -6.59 9.75 13.61
N ILE A 127 -7.23 10.08 14.73
CA ILE A 127 -7.91 9.13 15.63
C ILE A 127 -9.12 8.39 15.01
N LEU A 128 -9.58 8.81 13.84
CA LEU A 128 -10.66 8.13 13.11
C LEU A 128 -10.16 6.95 12.26
N THR A 129 -8.87 6.66 12.28
CA THR A 129 -8.34 5.55 11.51
C THR A 129 -8.70 4.20 12.11
N THR A 130 -9.02 3.24 11.24
CA THR A 130 -9.11 1.81 11.59
C THR A 130 -8.00 1.00 10.94
N ARG A 131 -7.04 1.68 10.28
CA ARG A 131 -6.01 1.06 9.44
C ARG A 131 -4.73 0.79 10.24
N MET A 132 -4.82 -0.07 11.25
CA MET A 132 -3.66 -0.46 12.08
C MET A 132 -2.50 -1.03 11.24
N ARG A 133 -2.82 -1.61 10.09
CA ARG A 133 -1.81 -2.10 9.15
C ARG A 133 -0.87 -1.01 8.62
N ASP A 134 -1.35 0.23 8.45
CA ASP A 134 -0.49 1.32 7.97
C ASP A 134 0.58 1.69 9.00
N PHE A 135 0.25 1.65 10.31
CA PHE A 135 1.23 1.82 11.39
C PHE A 135 2.27 0.70 11.41
N TYR A 136 1.83 -0.55 11.29
CA TYR A 136 2.73 -1.70 11.22
C TYR A 136 3.66 -1.64 10.01
N ASP A 137 3.12 -1.32 8.84
CA ASP A 137 3.89 -1.22 7.62
C ASP A 137 4.94 -0.09 7.68
N LEU A 138 4.58 1.09 8.22
CA LEU A 138 5.53 2.19 8.45
C LEU A 138 6.67 1.74 9.37
N TYR A 139 6.33 1.10 10.50
CA TYR A 139 7.31 0.58 11.45
C TYR A 139 8.27 -0.41 10.78
N ASN A 140 7.75 -1.39 10.07
CA ASN A 140 8.56 -2.41 9.43
C ASN A 140 9.43 -1.87 8.29
N LEU A 141 8.83 -1.09 7.39
CA LEU A 141 9.57 -0.52 6.26
C LEU A 141 10.70 0.38 6.76
N TYR A 142 10.41 1.22 7.75
CA TYR A 142 11.43 2.08 8.36
C TYR A 142 12.56 1.26 8.97
N ASN A 143 12.26 0.32 9.88
CA ASN A 143 13.31 -0.42 10.58
C ASN A 143 14.12 -1.35 9.67
N LEU A 144 13.49 -1.97 8.66
CA LEU A 144 14.17 -2.85 7.72
C LEU A 144 14.97 -2.11 6.65
N ARG A 145 14.59 -0.87 6.32
CA ARG A 145 15.14 -0.17 5.16
C ARG A 145 15.59 1.26 5.46
N LYS A 146 15.75 1.64 6.74
CA LYS A 146 16.09 3.01 7.13
C LYS A 146 17.35 3.56 6.45
N GLU A 147 18.34 2.70 6.19
CA GLU A 147 19.57 3.09 5.51
C GLU A 147 19.37 3.40 4.01
N ASP A 148 18.27 2.91 3.42
CA ASP A 148 17.92 3.15 2.03
C ASP A 148 17.02 4.38 1.85
N ILE A 149 16.48 4.93 2.94
CA ILE A 149 15.56 6.06 2.88
C ILE A 149 16.31 7.36 2.59
N ASN A 150 15.94 8.02 1.50
CA ASN A 150 16.36 9.40 1.25
C ASN A 150 15.30 10.37 1.79
N PHE A 151 15.54 10.97 2.96
CA PHE A 151 14.58 11.86 3.61
C PHE A 151 14.20 13.10 2.79
N ASN A 152 15.09 13.60 1.92
CA ASN A 152 14.74 14.69 1.01
C ASN A 152 13.73 14.26 -0.05
N ILE A 153 13.87 13.02 -0.57
CA ILE A 153 12.92 12.44 -1.51
C ILE A 153 11.61 12.08 -0.76
N LEU A 154 11.70 11.53 0.46
CA LEU A 154 10.53 11.24 1.29
C LEU A 154 9.70 12.49 1.57
N LYS A 155 10.33 13.61 1.93
CA LYS A 155 9.64 14.91 2.08
C LYS A 155 8.90 15.29 0.79
N GLN A 156 9.57 15.21 -0.37
CA GLN A 156 8.93 15.50 -1.65
C GLN A 156 7.77 14.56 -1.95
N ALA A 157 7.93 13.25 -1.65
CA ALA A 157 6.88 12.25 -1.83
C ALA A 157 5.66 12.56 -0.95
N ILE A 158 5.86 12.90 0.33
CA ILE A 158 4.78 13.27 1.25
C ILE A 158 4.05 14.52 0.76
N ILE A 159 4.78 15.55 0.34
CA ILE A 159 4.17 16.78 -0.20
C ILE A 159 3.36 16.46 -1.47
N SER A 160 3.93 15.67 -2.39
CA SER A 160 3.26 15.29 -3.64
C SER A 160 2.01 14.48 -3.39
N THR A 161 2.07 13.48 -2.51
CA THR A 161 0.93 12.64 -2.11
C THR A 161 -0.14 13.48 -1.41
N ALA A 162 0.25 14.32 -0.44
CA ALA A 162 -0.68 15.17 0.30
C ALA A 162 -1.33 16.24 -0.60
N THR A 163 -0.60 16.79 -1.57
CA THR A 163 -1.14 17.71 -2.56
C THR A 163 -2.16 17.00 -3.43
N ARG A 164 -1.82 15.80 -3.92
CA ARG A 164 -2.69 14.98 -4.76
C ARG A 164 -3.98 14.57 -4.05
N ARG A 165 -3.91 14.27 -2.75
CA ARG A 165 -5.04 13.84 -1.91
C ARG A 165 -5.70 14.98 -1.15
N GLU A 166 -5.37 16.24 -1.48
CA GLU A 166 -5.89 17.46 -0.85
C GLU A 166 -5.73 17.50 0.69
N SER A 167 -4.75 16.78 1.21
CA SER A 167 -4.48 16.68 2.66
C SER A 167 -3.33 17.56 3.16
N LEU A 168 -2.70 18.35 2.27
CA LEU A 168 -1.56 19.19 2.63
C LEU A 168 -1.83 20.15 3.82
N PRO A 169 -3.02 20.77 3.98
CA PRO A 169 -3.31 21.59 5.15
C PRO A 169 -3.27 20.79 6.46
N ILE A 170 -3.64 19.51 6.43
CA ILE A 170 -3.63 18.62 7.61
C ILE A 170 -2.19 18.28 7.98
N MET A 171 -1.30 18.12 7.00
CA MET A 171 0.13 17.82 7.26
C MET A 171 0.80 18.90 8.11
N LYS A 172 0.31 20.13 8.11
CA LYS A 172 0.83 21.22 8.96
C LYS A 172 0.47 21.09 10.45
N GLN A 173 -0.45 20.19 10.78
CA GLN A 173 -0.90 19.92 12.15
C GLN A 173 -0.32 18.59 12.69
N VAL A 174 0.71 18.06 12.03
CA VAL A 174 1.24 16.73 12.28
C VAL A 174 1.61 16.48 13.74
N ILE A 175 2.20 17.47 14.41
CA ILE A 175 2.63 17.34 15.82
C ILE A 175 1.41 17.13 16.73
N GLU A 176 0.36 17.96 16.59
CA GLU A 176 -0.88 17.83 17.37
C GLU A 176 -1.55 16.48 17.08
N ILE A 177 -1.61 16.08 15.81
CA ILE A 177 -2.20 14.80 15.40
C ILE A 177 -1.45 13.61 16.00
N ILE A 178 -0.13 13.64 16.04
CA ILE A 178 0.67 12.56 16.65
C ILE A 178 0.40 12.46 18.14
N GLU A 179 0.27 13.58 18.85
CA GLU A 179 -0.09 13.57 20.28
C GLU A 179 -1.51 13.01 20.49
N ASP A 180 -2.48 13.43 19.68
CA ASP A 180 -3.83 12.86 19.73
C ASP A 180 -3.81 11.34 19.54
N ILE A 181 -3.05 10.84 18.55
CA ILE A 181 -2.92 9.40 18.28
C ILE A 181 -2.28 8.65 19.45
N LYS A 182 -1.25 9.23 20.08
CA LYS A 182 -0.57 8.62 21.25
C LYS A 182 -1.50 8.47 22.45
N ASP A 183 -2.35 9.46 22.67
CA ASP A 183 -3.23 9.52 23.84
C ASP A 183 -4.53 8.73 23.64
N ASP A 184 -4.92 8.44 22.41
CA ASP A 184 -6.20 7.80 22.10
C ASP A 184 -6.26 6.34 22.55
N ASP A 185 -7.16 6.03 23.48
CA ASP A 185 -7.34 4.69 24.02
C ASP A 185 -8.05 3.74 23.04
N TYR A 186 -8.88 4.27 22.13
CA TYR A 186 -9.56 3.46 21.15
C TYR A 186 -8.57 2.90 20.11
N LEU A 187 -7.60 3.69 19.66
CA LEU A 187 -6.54 3.20 18.79
C LEU A 187 -5.68 2.13 19.46
N LYS A 188 -5.38 2.27 20.75
CA LYS A 188 -4.67 1.25 21.53
C LYS A 188 -5.46 -0.07 21.60
N GLU A 189 -6.79 0.00 21.75
CA GLU A 189 -7.63 -1.20 21.70
C GLU A 189 -7.71 -1.81 20.29
N LEU A 190 -7.85 -1.00 19.24
CA LEU A 190 -7.79 -1.47 17.86
C LEU A 190 -6.45 -2.17 17.56
N TRP A 191 -5.35 -1.65 18.10
CA TRP A 191 -4.05 -2.31 17.98
C TRP A 191 -4.00 -3.68 18.64
N LYS A 192 -4.59 -3.85 19.82
CA LYS A 192 -4.67 -5.16 20.47
C LYS A 192 -5.47 -6.18 19.63
N VAL A 193 -6.56 -5.73 19.00
CA VAL A 193 -7.33 -6.58 18.08
C VAL A 193 -6.45 -6.93 16.87
N TYR A 194 -5.73 -5.96 16.29
CA TYR A 194 -4.83 -6.19 15.18
C TYR A 194 -3.72 -7.21 15.51
N LEU A 195 -3.14 -7.14 16.73
CA LEU A 195 -2.17 -8.13 17.22
C LEU A 195 -2.78 -9.53 17.29
N SER A 196 -4.00 -9.65 17.82
CA SER A 196 -4.67 -10.95 17.95
C SER A 196 -4.96 -11.64 16.61
N ASP A 197 -5.26 -10.83 15.60
CA ASP A 197 -5.62 -11.30 14.26
C ASP A 197 -4.39 -11.55 13.36
N ASN A 198 -3.22 -11.03 13.75
CA ASN A 198 -2.02 -11.03 12.91
C ASN A 198 -0.79 -11.49 13.70
N SER A 199 -0.60 -12.81 13.81
CA SER A 199 0.48 -13.42 14.59
C SER A 199 1.90 -12.99 14.17
N TYR A 200 2.08 -12.54 12.93
CA TYR A 200 3.37 -12.03 12.43
C TYR A 200 3.79 -10.69 13.07
N VAL A 201 2.87 -9.98 13.73
CA VAL A 201 3.17 -8.71 14.41
C VAL A 201 3.93 -8.94 15.73
N GLY A 202 3.78 -10.13 16.34
CA GLY A 202 4.41 -10.45 17.62
C GLY A 202 3.88 -9.57 18.75
N ASP A 203 4.79 -9.14 19.64
CA ASP A 203 4.47 -8.35 20.84
C ASP A 203 4.72 -6.84 20.62
N LEU A 204 4.70 -6.36 19.37
CA LEU A 204 4.99 -4.97 19.03
C LEU A 204 3.99 -4.02 19.70
N ASN A 205 4.51 -3.04 20.46
CA ASN A 205 3.67 -2.04 21.12
C ASN A 205 3.21 -0.97 20.13
N PHE A 206 1.95 -0.51 20.27
CA PHE A 206 1.41 0.55 19.43
C PHE A 206 2.26 1.82 19.42
N LEU A 207 2.71 2.27 20.59
CA LEU A 207 3.52 3.49 20.71
C LEU A 207 4.88 3.37 20.01
N GLU A 208 5.42 2.18 19.81
CA GLU A 208 6.64 1.99 19.02
C GLU A 208 6.39 2.26 17.54
N THR A 209 5.20 1.91 17.04
CA THR A 209 4.82 2.23 15.65
C THR A 209 4.56 3.72 15.48
N VAL A 210 3.90 4.37 16.44
CA VAL A 210 3.67 5.83 16.44
C VAL A 210 4.98 6.60 16.53
N LYS A 211 5.97 6.08 17.27
CA LYS A 211 7.30 6.69 17.31
C LYS A 211 7.98 6.76 15.95
N VAL A 212 7.74 5.80 15.06
CA VAL A 212 8.26 5.89 13.69
C VAL A 212 7.57 7.01 12.91
N VAL A 213 6.26 7.20 13.10
CA VAL A 213 5.54 8.34 12.51
C VAL A 213 6.14 9.66 12.96
N GLU A 214 6.46 9.79 14.25
CA GLU A 214 7.12 10.96 14.84
C GLU A 214 8.54 11.19 14.27
N ILE A 215 9.35 10.13 14.17
CA ILE A 215 10.69 10.21 13.55
C ILE A 215 10.62 10.71 12.10
N ILE A 216 9.64 10.23 11.34
CA ILE A 216 9.43 10.70 9.98
C ILE A 216 9.06 12.19 10.00
N ALA A 217 8.12 12.62 10.86
CA ALA A 217 7.72 14.01 11.00
C ALA A 217 8.92 14.94 11.29
N ASP A 218 9.74 14.57 12.29
CA ASP A 218 10.93 15.33 12.69
C ASP A 218 11.98 15.42 11.56
N SER A 219 12.07 14.36 10.75
CA SER A 219 13.08 14.27 9.68
C SER A 219 12.74 15.06 8.43
N ILE A 220 11.46 15.42 8.25
CA ILE A 220 10.99 16.08 7.01
C ILE A 220 10.68 17.57 7.19
N ASP A 221 10.49 18.05 8.43
CA ASP A 221 10.24 19.46 8.76
C ASP A 221 9.23 20.11 7.78
N LEU A 222 7.93 19.77 7.93
CA LEU A 222 6.82 20.20 7.05
C LEU A 222 6.12 21.46 7.59
#